data_5b9dc4646e90720d445c3bcfddc02c99
#
_entry.id   5b9dc4646e90720d445c3bcfddc02c99
#
_cell.length_a   1.000
_cell.length_b   1.000
_cell.length_c   1.000
_cell.angle_alpha   90.00
_cell.angle_beta   90.00
_cell.angle_gamma   90.00
#
_symmetry.space_group_name_H-M   'P 1'
#
loop_
_entity.id
_entity.type
_entity.pdbx_description
1 polymer ?
#
loop_
_entity_poly.entity_id
_entity_poly.type
_entity_poly.pdbx_seq_one_letter_code
_entity_poly.pdbx_strand_id
1 'polypeptide(L)'
;MKLRTLTLIANIAALPTLAQEHEHGRVSPVGALSAKPRISSEAAVANPNAASRKNAEEFIGAVERELPIETEYGNRVSWIAANFITPDTDWLSAKVTAELASTTVARAKSATKFDGVDVDPRTRRKLELLKRSLVLPAPEQPGASQELAELQVRLGTAYSTGKVAHRGNQLTLDDIEDIMRTSRDPNELKALWERWHAVAIPMRQAYARMVELANSGARALGYFDTGALWRSWYDMPADGFSRTTERLWSQLAPIYRNLHCYARARLNERYGDAVQPRTGAIRADLLGDMWAQQWGNVYDLLAPKNGSLGYDLSEALVQHGYDAVREVKVAESFYVSLGFPPLPESFWSGSLFVRPRDREVECHASAWDIDGKEDVRIKACLRVNADDFYTAHHELGHVYYYRAYQDQPAVFRDGANDGFHEAIGDFIGLSSVTPIYLHKLGLIQQVPGEEADIPFLLRMALEKIAFLPFGYIVDKWRWQVFSDQTAPADYNAEWWALRTKYQGIIPPGPRPPDAFDPGAKEHIASSTPYMRYFLATIYQFQFHRAACRIAGWNGPLNRCSIYGNTEAGKRFNEMLRLGASRPWQEALATFTGERDIDASAIADYFAPLERWLTEQNTNETCGW
;
A
#
# COMPACT_ATOMS: atom_id res chain seq x y z
N MET A 1 7.82 -5.45 17.45
CA MET A 1 8.19 -5.03 16.08
C MET A 1 6.90 -4.61 15.40
N LYS A 2 6.66 -3.30 15.32
CA LYS A 2 5.46 -2.76 14.71
C LYS A 2 5.78 -2.50 13.24
N LEU A 3 5.43 -3.43 12.35
CA LEU A 3 5.22 -3.04 10.96
C LEU A 3 3.90 -2.27 10.94
N ARG A 4 3.99 -0.96 11.01
CA ARG A 4 2.87 -0.12 10.59
C ARG A 4 2.67 -0.39 9.12
N THR A 5 1.46 -0.75 8.75
CA THR A 5 1.06 -0.92 7.35
C THR A 5 1.49 0.34 6.61
N LEU A 6 2.53 0.22 5.79
CA LEU A 6 2.96 1.28 4.88
C LEU A 6 1.87 1.41 3.83
N THR A 7 0.94 2.30 4.09
CA THR A 7 -0.08 2.70 3.13
C THR A 7 0.48 3.90 2.40
N LEU A 8 1.09 3.69 1.24
CA LEU A 8 1.31 4.79 0.31
C LEU A 8 -0.08 5.22 -0.17
N ILE A 9 -0.64 6.19 0.52
CA ILE A 9 -1.83 6.87 0.06
C ILE A 9 -1.33 7.88 -0.96
N ALA A 10 -1.62 7.64 -2.22
CA ALA A 10 -1.91 8.77 -3.10
C ALA A 10 -3.19 9.39 -2.51
N ASN A 11 -3.03 10.14 -1.43
CA ASN A 11 -4.11 10.81 -0.74
C ASN A 11 -4.69 11.89 -1.63
N ILE A 12 -5.80 11.59 -2.27
CA ILE A 12 -6.81 12.60 -2.52
C ILE A 12 -7.58 12.73 -1.19
N ALA A 13 -6.97 13.41 -0.21
CA ALA A 13 -7.63 13.74 1.04
C ALA A 13 -8.59 14.90 0.79
N ALA A 14 -9.87 14.62 0.81
CA ALA A 14 -10.89 15.64 0.98
C ALA A 14 -10.99 15.99 2.47
N LEU A 15 -10.72 17.24 2.81
CA LEU A 15 -10.86 17.79 4.16
C LEU A 15 -12.20 18.48 4.34
N PRO A 16 -12.74 18.52 5.57
CA PRO A 16 -14.03 19.13 5.85
C PRO A 16 -13.94 20.65 5.92
N THR A 17 -14.87 21.33 5.27
CA THR A 17 -15.13 22.76 5.44
C THR A 17 -15.87 23.00 6.76
N LEU A 18 -15.23 23.66 7.72
CA LEU A 18 -15.91 24.36 8.80
C LEU A 18 -15.85 25.85 8.50
N ALA A 19 -17.02 26.42 8.18
CA ALA A 19 -17.20 27.85 8.11
C ALA A 19 -17.36 28.40 9.54
N GLN A 20 -16.48 29.30 9.95
CA GLN A 20 -16.76 30.28 10.99
C GLN A 20 -16.29 31.65 10.51
N GLU A 21 -17.26 32.57 10.44
CA GLU A 21 -17.05 33.98 10.15
C GLU A 21 -16.29 34.64 11.31
N HIS A 22 -15.21 35.37 10.98
CA HIS A 22 -14.75 36.51 11.74
C HIS A 22 -14.21 37.60 10.82
N GLU A 23 -14.73 38.80 11.02
CA GLU A 23 -14.44 40.02 10.31
C GLU A 23 -13.07 40.64 10.68
N HIS A 24 -12.55 41.37 9.68
CA HIS A 24 -11.66 42.52 9.69
C HIS A 24 -10.14 42.34 9.74
N GLY A 25 -9.56 42.75 8.63
CA GLY A 25 -8.17 43.17 8.49
C GLY A 25 -7.85 43.53 7.04
N ARG A 26 -8.07 44.80 6.61
CA ARG A 26 -7.62 45.27 5.31
C ARG A 26 -6.09 45.26 5.27
N VAL A 27 -5.51 44.45 4.41
CA VAL A 27 -4.10 44.54 4.01
C VAL A 27 -4.08 44.98 2.54
N SER A 28 -3.31 46.05 2.27
CA SER A 28 -3.10 46.65 0.95
C SER A 28 -2.48 45.65 -0.03
N PRO A 29 -2.72 45.78 -1.36
CA PRO A 29 -2.27 44.83 -2.34
C PRO A 29 -0.76 44.92 -2.55
N VAL A 30 -0.05 43.84 -2.26
CA VAL A 30 1.33 43.64 -2.73
C VAL A 30 1.28 43.33 -4.21
N GLY A 31 2.21 43.95 -4.95
CA GLY A 31 2.26 44.03 -6.39
C GLY A 31 2.12 42.71 -7.15
N ALA A 32 1.66 42.84 -8.36
CA ALA A 32 1.36 41.81 -9.33
C ALA A 32 2.42 40.69 -9.36
N LEU A 33 2.08 39.53 -8.80
CA LEU A 33 2.76 38.28 -9.07
C LEU A 33 2.48 37.92 -10.54
N SER A 34 3.55 37.77 -11.30
CA SER A 34 3.54 37.39 -12.72
C SER A 34 2.69 36.12 -12.93
N ALA A 35 2.01 36.14 -14.06
CA ALA A 35 1.10 35.19 -14.61
C ALA A 35 1.12 33.78 -13.96
N LYS A 36 -0.05 33.35 -13.42
CA LYS A 36 -0.37 31.96 -13.20
C LYS A 36 0.17 31.12 -14.35
N PRO A 37 0.84 29.99 -14.12
CA PRO A 37 1.00 29.01 -15.17
C PRO A 37 -0.42 28.71 -15.67
N ARG A 38 -0.72 29.13 -16.90
CA ARG A 38 -1.95 28.68 -17.56
C ARG A 38 -1.76 27.20 -17.77
N ILE A 39 -2.39 26.41 -16.92
CA ILE A 39 -2.69 25.02 -17.24
C ILE A 39 -3.66 25.16 -18.41
N SER A 40 -3.12 25.19 -19.61
CA SER A 40 -3.95 25.30 -20.80
C SER A 40 -4.56 23.94 -21.02
N SER A 41 -5.88 23.88 -21.07
CA SER A 41 -6.62 22.71 -21.56
C SER A 41 -6.37 22.47 -23.06
N GLU A 42 -5.25 22.93 -23.60
CA GLU A 42 -4.93 22.80 -25.04
C GLU A 42 -4.73 21.36 -25.49
N ALA A 43 -4.30 20.46 -24.60
CA ALA A 43 -4.31 19.02 -24.89
C ALA A 43 -5.74 18.44 -25.10
N ALA A 44 -6.78 19.16 -24.66
CA ALA A 44 -8.18 18.79 -24.94
C ALA A 44 -8.68 19.31 -26.31
N VAL A 45 -7.91 20.14 -27.02
CA VAL A 45 -8.33 20.82 -28.27
C VAL A 45 -7.48 20.40 -29.48
N ALA A 46 -7.10 19.13 -29.57
CA ALA A 46 -6.85 18.54 -30.88
C ALA A 46 -8.23 18.28 -31.53
N ASN A 47 -8.44 18.86 -32.70
CA ASN A 47 -9.69 18.84 -33.48
C ASN A 47 -10.49 17.53 -33.30
N PRO A 48 -11.69 17.55 -32.71
CA PRO A 48 -12.37 16.31 -32.25
C PRO A 48 -12.89 15.42 -33.39
N ASN A 49 -12.68 15.77 -34.65
CA ASN A 49 -13.37 15.14 -35.78
C ASN A 49 -12.54 14.16 -36.61
N ALA A 50 -11.28 13.86 -36.28
CA ALA A 50 -10.53 12.83 -37.01
C ALA A 50 -9.60 12.05 -36.06
N ALA A 51 -10.04 10.88 -35.61
CA ALA A 51 -9.17 9.91 -34.99
C ALA A 51 -8.12 9.43 -36.02
N SER A 52 -6.90 9.99 -35.95
CA SER A 52 -5.80 9.65 -36.85
C SER A 52 -4.52 9.43 -36.06
N ARG A 53 -3.56 8.70 -36.65
CA ARG A 53 -2.23 8.50 -36.09
C ARG A 53 -1.57 9.83 -35.71
N LYS A 54 -1.59 10.80 -36.62
CA LYS A 54 -1.01 12.12 -36.41
C LYS A 54 -1.61 12.81 -35.19
N ASN A 55 -2.94 12.81 -35.06
CA ASN A 55 -3.61 13.45 -33.92
C ASN A 55 -3.34 12.72 -32.61
N ALA A 56 -3.17 11.41 -32.61
CA ALA A 56 -2.77 10.62 -31.44
C ALA A 56 -1.33 10.98 -30.99
N GLU A 57 -0.40 11.10 -31.94
CA GLU A 57 0.99 11.49 -31.66
C GLU A 57 1.08 12.95 -31.16
N GLU A 58 0.31 13.88 -31.76
CA GLU A 58 0.22 15.27 -31.29
C GLU A 58 -0.38 15.36 -29.88
N PHE A 59 -1.44 14.60 -29.57
CA PHE A 59 -2.03 14.52 -28.25
C PHE A 59 -1.03 14.00 -27.21
N ILE A 60 -0.36 12.88 -27.48
CA ILE A 60 0.68 12.34 -26.58
C ILE A 60 1.83 13.35 -26.43
N GLY A 61 2.26 14.02 -27.49
CA GLY A 61 3.30 15.04 -27.41
C GLY A 61 2.91 16.24 -26.54
N ALA A 62 1.64 16.63 -26.52
CA ALA A 62 1.12 17.67 -25.62
C ALA A 62 1.14 17.18 -24.16
N VAL A 63 0.63 15.98 -23.89
CA VAL A 63 0.63 15.37 -22.54
C VAL A 63 2.05 15.26 -21.97
N GLU A 64 3.02 14.82 -22.76
CA GLU A 64 4.43 14.70 -22.34
C GLU A 64 5.07 16.05 -21.96
N ARG A 65 4.61 17.16 -22.54
CA ARG A 65 5.08 18.50 -22.16
C ARG A 65 4.41 19.05 -20.90
N GLU A 66 3.12 18.76 -20.71
CA GLU A 66 2.32 19.33 -19.63
C GLU A 66 2.45 18.52 -18.32
N LEU A 67 2.46 17.19 -18.42
CA LEU A 67 2.46 16.29 -17.27
C LEU A 67 3.61 16.56 -16.26
N PRO A 68 4.87 16.81 -16.68
CA PRO A 68 5.93 17.14 -15.72
C PRO A 68 5.67 18.41 -14.91
N ILE A 69 5.09 19.42 -15.55
CA ILE A 69 4.78 20.73 -14.92
C ILE A 69 3.67 20.54 -13.87
N GLU A 70 2.64 19.79 -14.22
CA GLU A 70 1.51 19.49 -13.31
C GLU A 70 1.94 18.61 -12.16
N THR A 71 2.77 17.60 -12.43
CA THR A 71 3.31 16.69 -11.41
C THR A 71 4.16 17.48 -10.40
N GLU A 72 5.08 18.32 -10.86
CA GLU A 72 5.88 19.16 -9.98
C GLU A 72 5.00 20.10 -9.15
N TYR A 73 4.02 20.75 -9.78
CA TYR A 73 3.08 21.63 -9.08
C TYR A 73 2.30 20.90 -7.99
N GLY A 74 1.72 19.75 -8.32
CA GLY A 74 0.97 18.93 -7.38
C GLY A 74 1.84 18.41 -6.23
N ASN A 75 3.04 17.91 -6.55
CA ASN A 75 3.96 17.36 -5.54
C ASN A 75 4.49 18.44 -4.58
N ARG A 76 4.80 19.65 -5.07
CA ARG A 76 5.20 20.78 -4.20
C ARG A 76 4.08 21.21 -3.26
N VAL A 77 2.85 21.32 -3.74
CA VAL A 77 1.70 21.69 -2.91
C VAL A 77 1.41 20.59 -1.87
N SER A 78 1.43 19.34 -2.28
CA SER A 78 1.23 18.19 -1.37
C SER A 78 2.35 18.08 -0.34
N TRP A 79 3.61 18.34 -0.73
CA TRP A 79 4.74 18.40 0.19
C TRP A 79 4.55 19.49 1.26
N ILE A 80 4.13 20.69 0.85
CA ILE A 80 3.86 21.80 1.78
C ILE A 80 2.72 21.41 2.74
N ALA A 81 1.61 20.88 2.23
CA ALA A 81 0.48 20.46 3.06
C ALA A 81 0.86 19.38 4.08
N ALA A 82 1.67 18.40 3.70
CA ALA A 82 2.12 17.34 4.60
C ALA A 82 3.12 17.82 5.68
N ASN A 83 3.88 18.89 5.41
CA ASN A 83 4.93 19.39 6.30
C ASN A 83 4.55 20.65 7.09
N PHE A 84 3.44 21.31 6.74
CA PHE A 84 2.92 22.50 7.38
C PHE A 84 1.39 22.41 7.41
N ILE A 85 0.86 21.69 8.39
CA ILE A 85 -0.59 21.45 8.50
C ILE A 85 -1.26 22.72 9.02
N THR A 86 -1.98 23.40 8.14
CA THR A 86 -2.74 24.62 8.43
C THR A 86 -4.02 24.63 7.57
N PRO A 87 -5.08 25.38 7.97
CA PRO A 87 -6.26 25.54 7.12
C PRO A 87 -5.96 26.06 5.71
N ASP A 88 -4.93 26.89 5.55
CA ASP A 88 -4.55 27.47 4.26
C ASP A 88 -3.86 26.45 3.36
N THR A 89 -2.95 25.63 3.92
CA THR A 89 -2.28 24.57 3.17
C THR A 89 -3.25 23.46 2.78
N ASP A 90 -4.19 23.15 3.64
CA ASP A 90 -5.27 22.19 3.37
C ASP A 90 -6.17 22.68 2.25
N TRP A 91 -6.60 23.95 2.32
CA TRP A 91 -7.40 24.56 1.26
C TRP A 91 -6.66 24.57 -0.09
N LEU A 92 -5.37 24.94 -0.09
CA LEU A 92 -4.54 24.97 -1.30
C LEU A 92 -4.39 23.56 -1.89
N SER A 93 -4.10 22.56 -1.06
CA SER A 93 -3.95 21.18 -1.48
C SER A 93 -5.25 20.63 -2.08
N ALA A 94 -6.39 20.85 -1.42
CA ALA A 94 -7.68 20.42 -1.92
C ALA A 94 -8.01 21.05 -3.29
N LYS A 95 -7.73 22.33 -3.46
CA LYS A 95 -7.96 23.04 -4.73
C LYS A 95 -7.10 22.49 -5.87
N VAL A 96 -5.80 22.31 -5.62
CA VAL A 96 -4.86 21.79 -6.64
C VAL A 96 -5.19 20.34 -6.99
N THR A 97 -5.50 19.51 -5.99
CA THR A 97 -5.94 18.12 -6.20
C THR A 97 -7.18 18.05 -7.10
N ALA A 98 -8.19 18.89 -6.86
CA ALA A 98 -9.39 18.93 -7.69
C ALA A 98 -9.11 19.38 -9.14
N GLU A 99 -8.23 20.36 -9.32
CA GLU A 99 -7.80 20.86 -10.64
C GLU A 99 -7.07 19.74 -11.43
N LEU A 100 -6.08 19.09 -10.83
CA LEU A 100 -5.33 18.00 -11.45
C LEU A 100 -6.20 16.77 -11.73
N ALA A 101 -7.10 16.40 -10.83
CA ALA A 101 -8.05 15.32 -11.05
C ALA A 101 -8.95 15.59 -12.27
N SER A 102 -9.44 16.82 -12.42
CA SER A 102 -10.24 17.22 -13.58
C SER A 102 -9.45 17.08 -14.90
N THR A 103 -8.18 17.49 -14.90
CA THR A 103 -7.29 17.36 -16.07
C THR A 103 -7.03 15.90 -16.39
N THR A 104 -6.79 15.05 -15.38
CA THR A 104 -6.58 13.60 -15.55
C THR A 104 -7.81 12.94 -16.18
N VAL A 105 -9.02 13.27 -15.71
CA VAL A 105 -10.27 12.77 -16.30
C VAL A 105 -10.40 13.20 -17.77
N ALA A 106 -10.14 14.46 -18.09
CA ALA A 106 -10.21 14.96 -19.46
C ALA A 106 -9.21 14.26 -20.40
N ARG A 107 -7.98 13.99 -19.92
CA ARG A 107 -6.97 13.22 -20.66
C ARG A 107 -7.36 11.77 -20.89
N ALA A 108 -7.85 11.07 -19.87
CA ALA A 108 -8.32 9.70 -20.00
C ALA A 108 -9.43 9.59 -21.05
N LYS A 109 -10.42 10.48 -21.01
CA LYS A 109 -11.49 10.56 -22.01
C LYS A 109 -10.96 10.91 -23.41
N SER A 110 -9.98 11.80 -23.51
CA SER A 110 -9.39 12.13 -24.80
C SER A 110 -8.60 10.96 -25.39
N ALA A 111 -7.95 10.15 -24.57
CA ALA A 111 -7.23 8.95 -24.99
C ALA A 111 -8.15 7.90 -25.64
N THR A 112 -9.42 7.76 -25.16
CA THR A 112 -10.38 6.80 -25.75
C THR A 112 -10.74 7.11 -27.21
N LYS A 113 -10.62 8.37 -27.66
CA LYS A 113 -10.88 8.75 -29.05
C LYS A 113 -9.92 8.08 -30.04
N PHE A 114 -8.78 7.62 -29.56
CA PHE A 114 -7.74 6.93 -30.34
C PHE A 114 -7.77 5.42 -30.22
N ASP A 115 -8.81 4.85 -29.62
CA ASP A 115 -9.04 3.39 -29.62
C ASP A 115 -9.23 2.92 -31.07
N GLY A 116 -8.53 1.85 -31.45
CA GLY A 116 -8.58 1.31 -32.81
C GLY A 116 -7.74 2.08 -33.85
N VAL A 117 -7.18 3.25 -33.52
CA VAL A 117 -6.24 3.97 -34.42
C VAL A 117 -4.92 3.19 -34.50
N ASP A 118 -4.42 2.93 -35.70
CA ASP A 118 -3.10 2.29 -35.89
C ASP A 118 -1.99 3.28 -35.53
N VAL A 119 -1.34 3.07 -34.38
CA VAL A 119 -0.20 3.80 -33.86
C VAL A 119 0.90 2.84 -33.46
N ASP A 120 2.13 3.34 -33.30
CA ASP A 120 3.23 2.52 -32.82
C ASP A 120 2.96 1.96 -31.41
N PRO A 121 3.58 0.83 -31.02
CA PRO A 121 3.31 0.17 -29.75
C PRO A 121 3.57 1.07 -28.52
N ARG A 122 4.54 1.97 -28.59
CA ARG A 122 4.88 2.87 -27.48
C ARG A 122 3.83 3.96 -27.29
N THR A 123 3.34 4.55 -28.39
CA THR A 123 2.19 5.47 -28.36
C THR A 123 0.92 4.77 -27.87
N ARG A 124 0.64 3.53 -28.33
CA ARG A 124 -0.48 2.74 -27.83
C ARG A 124 -0.41 2.54 -26.32
N ARG A 125 0.77 2.15 -25.79
CA ARG A 125 0.94 1.96 -24.35
C ARG A 125 0.70 3.25 -23.56
N LYS A 126 1.16 4.40 -24.03
CA LYS A 126 0.89 5.69 -23.38
C LYS A 126 -0.61 6.01 -23.33
N LEU A 127 -1.33 5.79 -24.43
CA LEU A 127 -2.79 5.97 -24.47
C LEU A 127 -3.51 5.04 -23.47
N GLU A 128 -3.08 3.77 -23.38
CA GLU A 128 -3.64 2.83 -22.40
C GLU A 128 -3.36 3.25 -20.95
N LEU A 129 -2.15 3.69 -20.62
CA LEU A 129 -1.81 4.16 -19.29
C LEU A 129 -2.63 5.39 -18.89
N LEU A 130 -2.84 6.34 -19.80
CA LEU A 130 -3.68 7.51 -19.54
C LEU A 130 -5.15 7.11 -19.26
N LYS A 131 -5.70 6.13 -19.96
CA LYS A 131 -7.06 5.62 -19.68
C LYS A 131 -7.16 4.94 -18.30
N ARG A 132 -6.09 4.30 -17.86
CA ARG A 132 -6.02 3.55 -16.59
C ARG A 132 -5.71 4.43 -15.38
N SER A 133 -5.46 5.73 -15.56
CA SER A 133 -5.07 6.64 -14.47
C SER A 133 -6.20 7.00 -13.49
N LEU A 134 -7.45 6.56 -13.74
CA LEU A 134 -8.62 6.88 -12.92
C LEU A 134 -8.99 5.73 -11.99
N VAL A 135 -9.14 6.04 -10.70
CA VAL A 135 -9.62 5.08 -9.69
C VAL A 135 -11.15 4.95 -9.76
N LEU A 136 -11.86 6.06 -9.68
CA LEU A 136 -13.32 6.13 -9.81
C LEU A 136 -13.68 7.12 -10.94
N PRO A 137 -13.89 6.65 -12.16
CA PRO A 137 -14.27 7.53 -13.25
C PRO A 137 -15.70 8.02 -13.08
N ALA A 138 -15.92 9.32 -13.25
CA ALA A 138 -17.25 9.91 -13.23
C ALA A 138 -17.91 9.81 -14.61
N PRO A 139 -19.22 9.55 -14.68
CA PRO A 139 -19.98 9.59 -15.93
C PRO A 139 -20.13 11.02 -16.46
N GLU A 140 -20.59 11.15 -17.74
CA GLU A 140 -20.70 12.45 -18.41
C GLU A 140 -21.98 13.23 -18.05
N GLN A 141 -22.92 12.62 -17.33
CA GLN A 141 -24.16 13.29 -16.96
C GLN A 141 -23.86 14.54 -16.11
N PRO A 142 -24.56 15.67 -16.39
CA PRO A 142 -24.41 16.88 -15.60
C PRO A 142 -24.60 16.63 -14.10
N GLY A 143 -23.67 17.10 -13.27
CA GLY A 143 -23.70 16.94 -11.81
C GLY A 143 -23.14 15.62 -11.29
N ALA A 144 -22.96 14.57 -12.12
CA ALA A 144 -22.49 13.26 -11.66
C ALA A 144 -21.06 13.28 -11.10
N SER A 145 -20.17 14.06 -11.68
CA SER A 145 -18.80 14.22 -11.14
C SER A 145 -18.79 14.87 -9.77
N GLN A 146 -19.67 15.86 -9.57
CA GLN A 146 -19.82 16.50 -8.28
C GLN A 146 -20.43 15.54 -7.25
N GLU A 147 -21.52 14.83 -7.61
CA GLU A 147 -22.14 13.84 -6.73
C GLU A 147 -21.14 12.75 -6.32
N LEU A 148 -20.34 12.24 -7.26
CA LEU A 148 -19.30 11.25 -6.96
C LEU A 148 -18.26 11.78 -5.97
N ALA A 149 -17.77 13.01 -6.17
CA ALA A 149 -16.83 13.64 -5.26
C ALA A 149 -17.44 13.86 -3.85
N GLU A 150 -18.68 14.32 -3.77
CA GLU A 150 -19.40 14.51 -2.49
C GLU A 150 -19.59 13.18 -1.75
N LEU A 151 -19.88 12.08 -2.47
CA LEU A 151 -19.98 10.76 -1.88
C LEU A 151 -18.64 10.26 -1.34
N GLN A 152 -17.54 10.46 -2.08
CA GLN A 152 -16.20 10.10 -1.62
C GLN A 152 -15.82 10.86 -0.34
N VAL A 153 -16.04 12.18 -0.32
CA VAL A 153 -15.81 13.01 0.87
C VAL A 153 -16.66 12.53 2.03
N ARG A 154 -17.96 12.30 1.82
CA ARG A 154 -18.88 11.82 2.86
C ARG A 154 -18.43 10.49 3.46
N LEU A 155 -18.02 9.52 2.64
CA LEU A 155 -17.55 8.21 3.10
C LEU A 155 -16.24 8.33 3.87
N GLY A 156 -15.26 9.07 3.35
CA GLY A 156 -13.98 9.31 4.00
C GLY A 156 -14.15 10.03 5.33
N THR A 157 -14.99 11.08 5.38
CA THR A 157 -15.28 11.82 6.62
C THR A 157 -15.97 10.93 7.65
N ALA A 158 -16.98 10.14 7.26
CA ALA A 158 -17.67 9.24 8.17
C ALA A 158 -16.71 8.24 8.83
N TYR A 159 -15.73 7.75 8.08
CA TYR A 159 -14.68 6.89 8.61
C TYR A 159 -13.71 7.65 9.54
N SER A 160 -13.12 8.74 9.08
CA SER A 160 -12.03 9.45 9.76
C SER A 160 -12.49 10.17 11.04
N THR A 161 -13.76 10.60 11.10
CA THR A 161 -14.34 11.24 12.28
C THR A 161 -15.06 10.26 13.21
N GLY A 162 -15.07 8.97 12.86
CA GLY A 162 -15.69 7.92 13.65
C GLY A 162 -15.17 7.89 15.09
N LYS A 163 -16.09 7.82 16.06
CA LYS A 163 -15.75 7.71 17.49
C LYS A 163 -16.62 6.66 18.15
N VAL A 164 -16.06 6.03 19.15
CA VAL A 164 -16.69 4.94 19.90
C VAL A 164 -16.72 5.29 21.39
N ALA A 165 -17.92 5.25 21.99
CA ALA A 165 -18.05 5.41 23.43
C ALA A 165 -17.51 4.19 24.19
N HIS A 166 -16.56 4.39 25.11
CA HIS A 166 -15.98 3.35 25.95
C HIS A 166 -15.60 3.91 27.32
N ARG A 167 -16.13 3.32 28.41
CA ARG A 167 -15.82 3.72 29.81
C ARG A 167 -15.94 5.23 30.08
N GLY A 168 -16.95 5.88 29.47
CA GLY A 168 -17.19 7.32 29.63
C GLY A 168 -16.39 8.24 28.70
N ASN A 169 -15.48 7.70 27.89
CA ASN A 169 -14.69 8.44 26.90
C ASN A 169 -15.21 8.19 25.47
N GLN A 170 -14.88 9.12 24.56
CA GLN A 170 -15.03 8.95 23.11
C GLN A 170 -13.67 8.60 22.52
N LEU A 171 -13.51 7.35 22.10
CA LEU A 171 -12.26 6.83 21.53
C LEU A 171 -12.23 7.00 20.01
N THR A 172 -11.11 7.42 19.49
CA THR A 172 -10.76 7.33 18.07
C THR A 172 -10.36 5.90 17.70
N LEU A 173 -10.18 5.63 16.41
CA LEU A 173 -9.63 4.33 15.96
C LEU A 173 -8.26 4.05 16.54
N ASP A 174 -7.36 5.04 16.55
CA ASP A 174 -6.00 4.90 17.09
C ASP A 174 -6.03 4.51 18.57
N ASP A 175 -6.91 5.15 19.36
CA ASP A 175 -7.11 4.79 20.78
C ASP A 175 -7.58 3.33 20.94
N ILE A 176 -8.48 2.89 20.03
CA ILE A 176 -9.01 1.51 20.06
C ILE A 176 -7.92 0.52 19.66
N GLU A 177 -7.14 0.82 18.62
CA GLU A 177 -6.03 -0.04 18.19
C GLU A 177 -4.96 -0.17 19.27
N ASP A 178 -4.66 0.91 20.02
CA ASP A 178 -3.77 0.87 21.16
C ASP A 178 -4.27 -0.07 22.27
N ILE A 179 -5.60 -0.07 22.52
CA ILE A 179 -6.20 -1.04 23.45
C ILE A 179 -6.14 -2.46 22.88
N MET A 180 -6.54 -2.66 21.62
CA MET A 180 -6.55 -3.99 20.99
C MET A 180 -5.15 -4.63 20.94
N ARG A 181 -4.12 -3.82 20.82
CA ARG A 181 -2.73 -4.28 20.82
C ARG A 181 -2.32 -4.88 22.15
N THR A 182 -2.79 -4.33 23.26
CA THR A 182 -2.32 -4.68 24.60
C THR A 182 -3.34 -5.43 25.45
N SER A 183 -4.64 -5.21 25.24
CA SER A 183 -5.69 -5.90 25.97
C SER A 183 -5.74 -7.38 25.61
N ARG A 184 -6.03 -8.19 26.64
CA ARG A 184 -6.27 -9.64 26.51
C ARG A 184 -7.63 -10.03 27.12
N ASP A 185 -8.52 -9.03 27.38
CA ASP A 185 -9.89 -9.26 27.82
C ASP A 185 -10.81 -9.47 26.60
N PRO A 186 -11.34 -10.68 26.37
CA PRO A 186 -12.12 -10.97 25.18
C PRO A 186 -13.49 -10.23 25.15
N ASN A 187 -13.99 -9.75 26.29
CA ASN A 187 -15.21 -8.97 26.34
C ASN A 187 -14.96 -7.52 25.94
N GLU A 188 -13.86 -6.92 26.38
CA GLU A 188 -13.44 -5.59 25.98
C GLU A 188 -13.11 -5.55 24.47
N LEU A 189 -12.33 -6.50 23.99
CA LEU A 189 -11.96 -6.63 22.58
C LEU A 189 -13.21 -6.75 21.68
N LYS A 190 -14.14 -7.65 22.05
CA LYS A 190 -15.41 -7.81 21.35
C LYS A 190 -16.21 -6.49 21.31
N ALA A 191 -16.35 -5.83 22.46
CA ALA A 191 -17.16 -4.60 22.56
C ALA A 191 -16.58 -3.46 21.71
N LEU A 192 -15.26 -3.28 21.70
CA LEU A 192 -14.59 -2.26 20.90
C LEU A 192 -14.70 -2.58 19.41
N TRP A 193 -14.46 -3.83 19.04
CA TRP A 193 -14.57 -4.30 17.67
C TRP A 193 -15.98 -4.08 17.10
N GLU A 194 -17.03 -4.49 17.81
CA GLU A 194 -18.43 -4.34 17.38
C GLU A 194 -18.83 -2.88 17.23
N ARG A 195 -18.41 -2.03 18.16
CA ARG A 195 -18.72 -0.59 18.15
C ARG A 195 -18.02 0.13 17.00
N TRP A 196 -16.76 -0.20 16.71
CA TRP A 196 -16.07 0.40 15.57
C TRP A 196 -16.73 0.01 14.25
N HIS A 197 -17.06 -1.25 14.04
CA HIS A 197 -17.73 -1.70 12.83
C HIS A 197 -19.14 -1.10 12.66
N ALA A 198 -19.78 -0.67 13.73
CA ALA A 198 -21.07 0.03 13.67
C ALA A 198 -20.95 1.45 13.08
N VAL A 199 -19.78 2.08 13.09
CA VAL A 199 -19.52 3.39 12.45
C VAL A 199 -19.84 3.34 10.95
N ALA A 200 -19.66 2.20 10.31
CA ALA A 200 -19.88 2.03 8.88
C ALA A 200 -21.35 1.81 8.47
N ILE A 201 -22.25 1.49 9.40
CA ILE A 201 -23.66 1.21 9.09
C ILE A 201 -24.30 2.30 8.20
N PRO A 202 -24.19 3.61 8.52
CA PRO A 202 -24.80 4.67 7.72
C PRO A 202 -24.12 4.88 6.35
N MET A 203 -22.98 4.25 6.09
CA MET A 203 -22.20 4.45 4.85
C MET A 203 -22.73 3.60 3.70
N ARG A 204 -23.43 2.49 3.95
CA ARG A 204 -23.80 1.47 2.95
C ARG A 204 -24.51 2.04 1.72
N GLN A 205 -25.52 2.90 1.91
CA GLN A 205 -26.28 3.48 0.80
C GLN A 205 -25.43 4.45 -0.04
N ALA A 206 -24.62 5.29 0.62
CA ALA A 206 -23.71 6.20 -0.08
C ALA A 206 -22.65 5.43 -0.88
N TYR A 207 -22.14 4.32 -0.33
CA TYR A 207 -21.19 3.45 -1.02
C TYR A 207 -21.84 2.79 -2.25
N ALA A 208 -23.05 2.26 -2.14
CA ALA A 208 -23.78 1.68 -3.29
C ALA A 208 -23.99 2.72 -4.40
N ARG A 209 -24.38 3.96 -4.05
CA ARG A 209 -24.55 5.03 -5.04
C ARG A 209 -23.23 5.42 -5.72
N MET A 210 -22.14 5.48 -4.96
CA MET A 210 -20.80 5.71 -5.50
C MET A 210 -20.40 4.62 -6.51
N VAL A 211 -20.69 3.35 -6.21
CA VAL A 211 -20.45 2.21 -7.14
C VAL A 211 -21.21 2.38 -8.44
N GLU A 212 -22.50 2.74 -8.41
CA GLU A 212 -23.31 2.99 -9.61
C GLU A 212 -22.69 4.05 -10.52
N LEU A 213 -22.28 5.20 -9.92
CA LEU A 213 -21.68 6.30 -10.68
C LEU A 213 -20.32 5.91 -11.27
N ALA A 214 -19.46 5.28 -10.47
CA ALA A 214 -18.15 4.83 -10.92
C ALA A 214 -18.26 3.79 -12.06
N ASN A 215 -19.19 2.84 -11.96
CA ASN A 215 -19.46 1.86 -13.01
C ASN A 215 -19.95 2.52 -14.31
N SER A 216 -20.81 3.54 -14.18
CA SER A 216 -21.26 4.29 -15.35
C SER A 216 -20.09 5.03 -16.04
N GLY A 217 -19.18 5.62 -15.24
CA GLY A 217 -17.95 6.24 -15.76
C GLY A 217 -16.99 5.23 -16.39
N ALA A 218 -16.80 4.07 -15.78
CA ALA A 218 -15.94 3.01 -16.32
C ALA A 218 -16.46 2.50 -17.67
N ARG A 219 -17.78 2.34 -17.80
CA ARG A 219 -18.41 1.98 -19.10
C ARG A 219 -18.18 3.04 -20.17
N ALA A 220 -18.21 4.31 -19.81
CA ALA A 220 -17.91 5.41 -20.75
C ALA A 220 -16.45 5.38 -21.24
N LEU A 221 -15.53 4.76 -20.48
CA LEU A 221 -14.14 4.52 -20.86
C LEU A 221 -13.92 3.18 -21.59
N GLY A 222 -14.99 2.43 -21.88
CA GLY A 222 -14.92 1.14 -22.60
C GLY A 222 -14.68 -0.08 -21.72
N TYR A 223 -14.76 0.04 -20.39
CA TYR A 223 -14.66 -1.09 -19.46
C TYR A 223 -16.05 -1.61 -19.09
N PHE A 224 -16.13 -2.88 -18.72
CA PHE A 224 -17.41 -3.50 -18.31
C PHE A 224 -17.94 -2.87 -17.01
N ASP A 225 -17.05 -2.69 -16.04
CA ASP A 225 -17.30 -2.08 -14.74
C ASP A 225 -15.99 -1.48 -14.17
N THR A 226 -16.05 -0.85 -13.01
CA THR A 226 -14.89 -0.29 -12.30
C THR A 226 -13.90 -1.39 -11.88
N GLY A 227 -14.37 -2.57 -11.53
CA GLY A 227 -13.49 -3.70 -11.19
C GLY A 227 -12.72 -4.22 -12.40
N ALA A 228 -13.29 -4.16 -13.61
CA ALA A 228 -12.59 -4.48 -14.85
C ALA A 228 -11.53 -3.41 -15.18
N LEU A 229 -11.86 -2.13 -14.96
CA LEU A 229 -10.88 -1.03 -15.06
C LEU A 229 -9.69 -1.28 -14.13
N TRP A 230 -9.89 -1.54 -12.84
CA TRP A 230 -8.81 -1.79 -11.90
C TRP A 230 -7.95 -3.00 -12.26
N ARG A 231 -8.58 -4.11 -12.67
CA ARG A 231 -7.85 -5.30 -13.12
C ARG A 231 -7.04 -5.08 -14.41
N SER A 232 -7.44 -4.12 -15.24
CA SER A 232 -6.69 -3.76 -16.46
C SER A 232 -5.35 -3.10 -16.19
N TRP A 233 -5.13 -2.55 -14.97
CA TRP A 233 -3.85 -1.95 -14.59
C TRP A 233 -2.68 -2.94 -14.59
N TYR A 234 -2.99 -4.24 -14.55
CA TYR A 234 -1.99 -5.30 -14.50
C TYR A 234 -1.63 -5.90 -15.87
N ASP A 235 -1.80 -5.12 -16.95
CA ASP A 235 -1.40 -5.49 -18.32
C ASP A 235 -1.91 -6.86 -18.79
N MET A 236 -3.12 -7.24 -18.37
CA MET A 236 -3.77 -8.48 -18.77
C MET A 236 -5.30 -8.33 -18.75
N PRO A 237 -6.03 -9.23 -19.45
CA PRO A 237 -7.49 -9.26 -19.38
C PRO A 237 -7.98 -9.45 -17.94
N ALA A 238 -9.06 -8.77 -17.55
CA ALA A 238 -9.60 -8.78 -16.20
C ALA A 238 -9.79 -10.20 -15.61
N ASP A 239 -10.34 -11.13 -16.42
CA ASP A 239 -10.52 -12.52 -16.00
C ASP A 239 -9.20 -13.28 -15.90
N GLY A 240 -8.22 -12.94 -16.74
CA GLY A 240 -6.86 -13.47 -16.65
C GLY A 240 -6.22 -13.10 -15.33
N PHE A 241 -6.33 -11.83 -14.93
CA PHE A 241 -5.83 -11.34 -13.65
C PHE A 241 -6.54 -12.00 -12.46
N SER A 242 -7.86 -12.16 -12.52
CA SER A 242 -8.61 -12.88 -11.48
C SER A 242 -8.14 -14.33 -11.31
N ARG A 243 -7.87 -15.04 -12.41
CA ARG A 243 -7.30 -16.41 -12.34
C ARG A 243 -5.87 -16.41 -11.78
N THR A 244 -5.06 -15.40 -12.12
CA THR A 244 -3.70 -15.26 -11.58
C THR A 244 -3.74 -15.08 -10.05
N THR A 245 -4.58 -14.18 -9.54
CA THR A 245 -4.68 -13.95 -8.09
C THR A 245 -5.23 -15.17 -7.34
N GLU A 246 -6.16 -15.92 -7.91
CA GLU A 246 -6.64 -17.18 -7.31
C GLU A 246 -5.54 -18.27 -7.31
N ARG A 247 -4.73 -18.37 -8.36
CA ARG A 247 -3.57 -19.27 -8.41
C ARG A 247 -2.55 -18.91 -7.33
N LEU A 248 -2.25 -17.62 -7.19
CA LEU A 248 -1.32 -17.14 -6.15
C LEU A 248 -1.83 -17.49 -4.75
N TRP A 249 -3.11 -17.27 -4.48
CA TRP A 249 -3.71 -17.68 -3.22
C TRP A 249 -3.59 -19.20 -3.00
N SER A 250 -3.83 -20.00 -4.04
CA SER A 250 -3.72 -21.47 -3.94
C SER A 250 -2.30 -21.93 -3.57
N GLN A 251 -1.27 -21.21 -4.01
CA GLN A 251 0.13 -21.46 -3.62
C GLN A 251 0.41 -21.07 -2.15
N LEU A 252 -0.27 -20.04 -1.63
CA LEU A 252 -0.08 -19.50 -0.28
C LEU A 252 -0.91 -20.21 0.80
N ALA A 253 -2.05 -20.77 0.40
CA ALA A 253 -3.01 -21.36 1.33
C ALA A 253 -2.40 -22.44 2.27
N PRO A 254 -1.44 -23.29 1.87
CA PRO A 254 -0.86 -24.27 2.77
C PRO A 254 -0.13 -23.65 3.97
N ILE A 255 0.80 -22.72 3.73
CA ILE A 255 1.55 -22.07 4.81
C ILE A 255 0.63 -21.22 5.69
N TYR A 256 -0.35 -20.52 5.09
CA TYR A 256 -1.34 -19.78 5.85
C TYR A 256 -2.17 -20.67 6.78
N ARG A 257 -2.63 -21.84 6.29
CA ARG A 257 -3.39 -22.79 7.11
C ARG A 257 -2.57 -23.32 8.28
N ASN A 258 -1.29 -23.59 8.09
CA ASN A 258 -0.39 -24.00 9.16
C ASN A 258 -0.24 -22.90 10.22
N LEU A 259 -0.05 -21.65 9.80
CA LEU A 259 0.03 -20.51 10.72
C LEU A 259 -1.28 -20.29 11.47
N HIS A 260 -2.42 -20.36 10.77
CA HIS A 260 -3.76 -20.23 11.35
C HIS A 260 -4.03 -21.32 12.37
N CYS A 261 -3.69 -22.58 12.07
CA CYS A 261 -3.86 -23.72 12.97
C CYS A 261 -3.09 -23.51 14.28
N TYR A 262 -1.82 -23.14 14.18
CA TYR A 262 -0.97 -22.82 15.32
C TYR A 262 -1.53 -21.67 16.16
N ALA A 263 -1.86 -20.54 15.50
CA ALA A 263 -2.40 -19.37 16.19
C ALA A 263 -3.70 -19.70 16.93
N ARG A 264 -4.62 -20.42 16.28
CA ARG A 264 -5.89 -20.84 16.89
C ARG A 264 -5.67 -21.72 18.13
N ALA A 265 -4.75 -22.69 18.07
CA ALA A 265 -4.45 -23.55 19.20
C ALA A 265 -3.91 -22.74 20.40
N ARG A 266 -3.01 -21.78 20.17
CA ARG A 266 -2.48 -20.89 21.21
C ARG A 266 -3.56 -19.95 21.79
N LEU A 267 -4.42 -19.39 20.94
CA LEU A 267 -5.56 -18.59 21.40
C LEU A 267 -6.57 -19.42 22.21
N ASN A 268 -6.81 -20.68 21.83
CA ASN A 268 -7.62 -21.59 22.62
C ASN A 268 -7.00 -21.86 23.99
N GLU A 269 -5.68 -22.12 24.07
CA GLU A 269 -4.96 -22.28 25.35
C GLU A 269 -5.13 -21.06 26.26
N ARG A 270 -5.17 -19.87 25.69
CA ARG A 270 -5.34 -18.62 26.44
C ARG A 270 -6.77 -18.35 26.88
N TYR A 271 -7.74 -18.57 25.96
CA TYR A 271 -9.13 -18.10 26.15
C TYR A 271 -10.13 -19.21 26.43
N GLY A 272 -9.78 -20.47 26.15
CA GLY A 272 -10.66 -21.65 26.31
C GLY A 272 -11.75 -21.76 25.25
N ASP A 273 -12.43 -22.91 25.20
CA ASP A 273 -13.42 -23.25 24.16
C ASP A 273 -14.64 -22.32 24.13
N ALA A 274 -14.99 -21.71 25.25
CA ALA A 274 -16.14 -20.80 25.33
C ALA A 274 -15.90 -19.48 24.55
N VAL A 275 -14.65 -19.07 24.37
CA VAL A 275 -14.27 -17.83 23.67
C VAL A 275 -13.68 -18.13 22.30
N GLN A 276 -12.71 -19.03 22.24
CA GLN A 276 -12.06 -19.48 21.03
C GLN A 276 -11.99 -21.01 20.99
N PRO A 277 -12.90 -21.65 20.26
CA PRO A 277 -12.86 -23.11 20.10
C PRO A 277 -11.54 -23.59 19.48
N ARG A 278 -11.13 -24.81 19.86
CA ARG A 278 -9.90 -25.45 19.34
C ARG A 278 -10.00 -25.81 17.85
N THR A 279 -11.20 -25.85 17.29
CA THR A 279 -11.46 -26.15 15.87
C THR A 279 -12.27 -25.04 15.21
N GLY A 280 -12.25 -24.97 13.88
CA GLY A 280 -13.00 -23.98 13.12
C GLY A 280 -12.28 -22.64 12.96
N ALA A 281 -13.03 -21.57 12.71
CA ALA A 281 -12.51 -20.25 12.46
C ALA A 281 -12.06 -19.53 13.76
N ILE A 282 -11.18 -18.54 13.62
CA ILE A 282 -10.76 -17.65 14.72
C ILE A 282 -11.70 -16.43 14.78
N ARG A 283 -12.02 -15.99 15.99
CA ARG A 283 -12.72 -14.70 16.21
C ARG A 283 -11.80 -13.54 15.84
N ALA A 284 -12.30 -12.63 15.00
CA ALA A 284 -11.53 -11.52 14.43
C ALA A 284 -10.93 -10.58 15.50
N ASP A 285 -11.66 -10.33 16.58
CA ASP A 285 -11.29 -9.42 17.66
C ASP A 285 -10.11 -9.91 18.53
N LEU A 286 -9.74 -11.21 18.45
CA LEU A 286 -8.69 -11.80 19.29
C LEU A 286 -7.28 -11.69 18.67
N LEU A 287 -7.14 -11.17 17.47
CA LEU A 287 -5.90 -11.16 16.71
C LEU A 287 -5.09 -9.86 16.82
N GLY A 288 -5.51 -8.95 17.73
CA GLY A 288 -4.73 -7.77 18.09
C GLY A 288 -4.74 -6.61 17.07
N ASP A 289 -5.58 -6.71 16.06
CA ASP A 289 -5.77 -5.75 14.99
C ASP A 289 -7.26 -5.64 14.65
N MET A 290 -7.76 -4.43 14.35
CA MET A 290 -9.19 -4.18 14.13
C MET A 290 -9.77 -5.04 13.00
N TRP A 291 -8.98 -5.30 11.96
CA TRP A 291 -9.40 -6.07 10.79
C TRP A 291 -8.85 -7.51 10.79
N ALA A 292 -8.12 -7.90 11.84
CA ALA A 292 -7.41 -9.18 11.91
C ALA A 292 -6.54 -9.44 10.66
N GLN A 293 -5.98 -8.37 10.10
CA GLN A 293 -5.15 -8.45 8.89
C GLN A 293 -3.70 -8.80 9.21
N GLN A 294 -3.20 -8.39 10.38
CA GLN A 294 -1.86 -8.68 10.88
C GLN A 294 -1.97 -9.14 12.33
N TRP A 295 -1.14 -10.09 12.75
CA TRP A 295 -1.26 -10.75 14.05
C TRP A 295 -0.04 -10.51 14.96
N GLY A 296 0.87 -9.62 14.59
CA GLY A 296 2.08 -9.32 15.34
C GLY A 296 1.82 -8.82 16.76
N ASN A 297 0.70 -8.12 16.97
CA ASN A 297 0.31 -7.60 18.29
C ASN A 297 -0.03 -8.69 19.32
N VAL A 298 -0.25 -9.93 18.90
CA VAL A 298 -0.47 -11.07 19.78
C VAL A 298 0.71 -12.03 19.80
N TYR A 299 1.90 -11.59 19.37
CA TYR A 299 3.11 -12.40 19.37
C TYR A 299 3.44 -12.97 20.76
N ASP A 300 3.16 -12.24 21.84
CA ASP A 300 3.34 -12.72 23.22
C ASP A 300 2.59 -14.01 23.52
N LEU A 301 1.41 -14.22 22.90
CA LEU A 301 0.61 -15.44 23.03
C LEU A 301 1.10 -16.57 22.10
N LEU A 302 1.79 -16.21 21.01
CA LEU A 302 2.18 -17.12 19.94
C LEU A 302 3.67 -17.45 19.95
N ALA A 303 4.47 -16.77 20.76
CA ALA A 303 5.92 -16.96 20.82
C ALA A 303 6.31 -18.41 21.18
N PRO A 304 7.35 -18.97 20.53
CA PRO A 304 7.89 -20.26 20.94
C PRO A 304 8.37 -20.21 22.40
N LYS A 305 8.04 -21.24 23.19
CA LYS A 305 8.34 -21.26 24.64
C LYS A 305 9.82 -21.07 24.98
N ASN A 306 10.74 -21.46 24.11
CA ASN A 306 12.19 -21.40 24.33
C ASN A 306 12.91 -20.61 23.22
N GLY A 307 12.18 -19.76 22.46
CA GLY A 307 12.74 -19.03 21.34
C GLY A 307 13.25 -17.65 21.73
N SER A 308 14.50 -17.35 21.40
CA SER A 308 15.09 -16.01 21.50
C SER A 308 15.75 -15.63 20.18
N LEU A 309 15.68 -14.35 19.80
CA LEU A 309 16.44 -13.82 18.67
C LEU A 309 17.94 -13.73 18.98
N GLY A 310 18.32 -13.74 20.27
CA GLY A 310 19.70 -13.55 20.71
C GLY A 310 20.20 -12.10 20.66
N TYR A 311 19.39 -11.17 20.16
CA TYR A 311 19.69 -9.73 20.12
C TYR A 311 18.40 -8.90 20.10
N ASP A 312 18.52 -7.65 20.49
CA ASP A 312 17.51 -6.59 20.28
C ASP A 312 18.11 -5.51 19.38
N LEU A 313 17.59 -5.37 18.16
CA LEU A 313 18.09 -4.41 17.19
C LEU A 313 17.84 -2.97 17.66
N SER A 314 16.71 -2.69 18.29
CA SER A 314 16.40 -1.34 18.79
C SER A 314 17.39 -0.93 19.87
N GLU A 315 17.69 -1.83 20.80
CA GLU A 315 18.69 -1.60 21.85
C GLU A 315 20.09 -1.45 21.24
N ALA A 316 20.46 -2.29 20.28
CA ALA A 316 21.75 -2.21 19.60
C ALA A 316 21.97 -0.87 18.89
N LEU A 317 20.94 -0.37 18.16
CA LEU A 317 20.99 0.94 17.50
C LEU A 317 21.25 2.08 18.51
N VAL A 318 20.53 2.09 19.64
CA VAL A 318 20.71 3.08 20.71
C VAL A 318 22.12 2.98 21.31
N GLN A 319 22.60 1.78 21.64
CA GLN A 319 23.94 1.55 22.22
C GLN A 319 25.08 1.99 21.28
N HIS A 320 24.90 1.87 19.97
CA HIS A 320 25.88 2.30 18.97
C HIS A 320 25.72 3.78 18.55
N GLY A 321 24.88 4.54 19.26
CA GLY A 321 24.73 5.98 19.04
C GLY A 321 24.13 6.33 17.66
N TYR A 322 23.16 5.55 17.21
CA TYR A 322 22.42 5.89 15.99
C TYR A 322 21.48 7.06 16.26
N ASP A 323 21.24 7.84 15.23
CA ASP A 323 20.20 8.83 15.11
C ASP A 323 19.47 8.64 13.75
N ALA A 324 18.40 9.36 13.54
CA ALA A 324 17.61 9.26 12.32
C ALA A 324 18.43 9.48 11.03
N VAL A 325 19.37 10.44 11.05
CA VAL A 325 20.22 10.74 9.89
C VAL A 325 21.18 9.58 9.62
N ARG A 326 21.74 8.99 10.68
CA ARG A 326 22.63 7.84 10.56
C ARG A 326 21.90 6.59 10.06
N GLU A 327 20.66 6.36 10.47
CA GLU A 327 19.83 5.27 9.94
C GLU A 327 19.62 5.43 8.43
N VAL A 328 19.26 6.63 7.96
CA VAL A 328 19.10 6.91 6.53
C VAL A 328 20.43 6.78 5.77
N LYS A 329 21.57 7.21 6.33
CA LYS A 329 22.90 7.02 5.72
C LYS A 329 23.30 5.55 5.61
N VAL A 330 22.93 4.73 6.58
CA VAL A 330 23.16 3.29 6.53
C VAL A 330 22.28 2.66 5.46
N ALA A 331 21.01 3.08 5.35
CA ALA A 331 20.13 2.65 4.28
C ALA A 331 20.66 3.07 2.90
N GLU A 332 21.14 4.32 2.73
CA GLU A 332 21.81 4.74 1.49
C GLU A 332 23.02 3.86 1.17
N SER A 333 23.85 3.56 2.19
CA SER A 333 25.03 2.72 2.00
C SER A 333 24.70 1.32 1.46
N PHE A 334 23.51 0.81 1.80
CA PHE A 334 23.02 -0.45 1.26
C PHE A 334 22.86 -0.36 -0.27
N TYR A 335 22.14 0.66 -0.78
CA TYR A 335 21.95 0.87 -2.22
C TYR A 335 23.27 1.17 -2.94
N VAL A 336 24.13 2.01 -2.36
CA VAL A 336 25.46 2.30 -2.92
C VAL A 336 26.31 1.02 -3.01
N SER A 337 26.21 0.13 -2.04
CA SER A 337 26.91 -1.16 -2.07
C SER A 337 26.46 -2.09 -3.22
N LEU A 338 25.23 -1.90 -3.70
CA LEU A 338 24.68 -2.58 -4.87
C LEU A 338 25.10 -1.92 -6.21
N GLY A 339 25.78 -0.76 -6.16
CA GLY A 339 26.23 -0.01 -7.34
C GLY A 339 25.30 1.14 -7.75
N PHE A 340 24.32 1.51 -6.94
CA PHE A 340 23.53 2.72 -7.18
C PHE A 340 24.35 3.97 -6.84
N PRO A 341 24.11 5.11 -7.52
CA PRO A 341 24.79 6.36 -7.19
C PRO A 341 24.31 6.89 -5.82
N PRO A 342 25.18 7.60 -5.08
CA PRO A 342 24.78 8.29 -3.85
C PRO A 342 23.59 9.23 -4.08
N LEU A 343 22.84 9.49 -3.01
CA LEU A 343 21.74 10.45 -3.02
C LEU A 343 22.27 11.88 -3.22
N PRO A 344 21.56 12.74 -3.95
CA PRO A 344 21.98 14.10 -4.22
C PRO A 344 21.89 14.95 -2.94
N GLU A 345 22.62 16.08 -2.91
CA GLU A 345 22.56 17.04 -1.80
C GLU A 345 21.15 17.59 -1.55
N SER A 346 20.35 17.72 -2.62
CA SER A 346 18.94 18.09 -2.55
C SER A 346 18.11 17.15 -1.67
N PHE A 347 18.41 15.84 -1.68
CA PHE A 347 17.77 14.86 -0.80
C PHE A 347 18.05 15.17 0.68
N TRP A 348 19.31 15.40 1.02
CA TRP A 348 19.72 15.63 2.42
C TRP A 348 19.20 16.95 2.98
N SER A 349 19.16 18.00 2.15
CA SER A 349 18.67 19.32 2.54
C SER A 349 17.15 19.46 2.47
N GLY A 350 16.49 18.69 1.60
CA GLY A 350 15.05 18.79 1.35
C GLY A 350 14.18 17.83 2.15
N SER A 351 14.75 16.74 2.68
CA SER A 351 14.01 15.70 3.42
C SER A 351 13.70 16.09 4.86
N LEU A 352 12.66 15.47 5.42
CA LEU A 352 12.29 15.57 6.84
C LEU A 352 12.49 14.20 7.51
N PHE A 353 13.54 14.05 8.31
CA PHE A 353 13.87 12.77 8.97
C PHE A 353 13.28 12.63 10.37
N VAL A 354 13.03 13.75 11.07
CA VAL A 354 12.51 13.76 12.44
C VAL A 354 11.34 14.71 12.56
N ARG A 355 10.43 14.43 13.49
CA ARG A 355 9.31 15.33 13.77
C ARG A 355 9.82 16.69 14.25
N PRO A 356 9.47 17.81 13.57
CA PRO A 356 9.83 19.14 14.02
C PRO A 356 9.10 19.49 15.33
N ARG A 357 9.67 20.44 16.09
CA ARG A 357 9.08 20.89 17.37
C ARG A 357 8.22 22.13 17.24
N ASP A 358 8.32 22.81 16.12
CA ASP A 358 7.75 24.14 15.85
C ASP A 358 6.47 24.12 15.03
N ARG A 359 6.07 22.94 14.53
CA ARG A 359 4.87 22.78 13.70
C ARG A 359 4.35 21.36 13.71
N GLU A 360 3.09 21.22 13.34
CA GLU A 360 2.48 19.91 13.08
C GLU A 360 2.82 19.42 11.67
N VAL A 361 3.12 18.13 11.57
CA VAL A 361 3.42 17.41 10.33
C VAL A 361 2.72 16.07 10.33
N GLU A 362 2.44 15.57 9.14
CA GLU A 362 2.00 14.19 8.97
C GLU A 362 3.22 13.26 9.12
N CYS A 363 3.21 12.42 10.17
CA CYS A 363 4.35 11.57 10.55
C CYS A 363 4.44 10.22 9.83
N HIS A 364 3.48 9.90 8.96
CA HIS A 364 3.58 8.70 8.14
C HIS A 364 4.76 8.82 7.18
N ALA A 365 5.66 7.82 7.18
CA ALA A 365 6.81 7.81 6.29
C ALA A 365 6.36 7.79 4.83
N SER A 366 7.05 8.54 3.98
CA SER A 366 6.74 8.63 2.56
C SER A 366 7.92 9.16 1.76
N ALA A 367 8.08 8.66 0.54
CA ALA A 367 9.06 9.12 -0.42
C ALA A 367 8.41 10.00 -1.49
N TRP A 368 9.15 10.98 -1.99
CA TRP A 368 8.66 12.02 -2.87
C TRP A 368 9.62 12.24 -4.04
N ASP A 369 9.07 12.28 -5.25
CA ASP A 369 9.74 12.79 -6.44
C ASP A 369 9.11 14.15 -6.77
N ILE A 370 9.78 15.24 -6.40
CA ILE A 370 9.19 16.58 -6.47
C ILE A 370 9.13 17.09 -7.91
N ASP A 371 10.22 16.94 -8.68
CA ASP A 371 10.38 17.58 -9.99
C ASP A 371 10.59 16.59 -11.15
N GLY A 372 10.55 15.30 -10.88
CA GLY A 372 10.83 14.24 -11.86
C GLY A 372 12.28 14.22 -12.32
N LYS A 373 13.22 14.76 -11.52
CA LYS A 373 14.65 14.86 -11.84
C LYS A 373 15.51 14.54 -10.64
N GLU A 374 16.01 15.57 -9.92
CA GLU A 374 16.95 15.42 -8.81
C GLU A 374 16.37 15.79 -7.45
N ASP A 375 15.21 16.45 -7.39
CA ASP A 375 14.56 16.84 -6.15
C ASP A 375 13.72 15.68 -5.62
N VAL A 376 14.41 14.66 -5.10
CA VAL A 376 13.81 13.52 -4.41
C VAL A 376 13.95 13.69 -2.90
N ARG A 377 12.93 13.28 -2.14
CA ARG A 377 12.90 13.47 -0.68
C ARG A 377 12.24 12.29 0.02
N ILE A 378 12.53 12.15 1.31
CA ILE A 378 11.67 11.41 2.22
C ILE A 378 11.11 12.33 3.31
N LYS A 379 9.91 12.03 3.76
CA LYS A 379 9.30 12.61 4.94
C LYS A 379 9.02 11.48 5.92
N ALA A 380 9.63 11.55 7.10
CA ALA A 380 9.45 10.57 8.15
C ALA A 380 9.61 11.23 9.52
N CYS A 381 9.08 10.61 10.58
CA CYS A 381 9.32 10.98 11.96
C CYS A 381 10.10 9.85 12.63
N LEU A 382 11.30 9.57 12.12
CA LEU A 382 12.10 8.44 12.53
C LEU A 382 12.52 8.54 14.01
N ARG A 383 12.46 7.40 14.67
CA ARG A 383 12.97 7.16 16.01
C ARG A 383 14.01 6.05 15.93
N VAL A 384 14.96 6.03 16.84
CA VAL A 384 16.00 4.99 16.86
C VAL A 384 15.38 3.67 17.35
N ASN A 385 14.98 2.83 16.42
CA ASN A 385 14.41 1.50 16.67
C ASN A 385 14.44 0.61 15.42
N ALA A 386 14.19 -0.68 15.60
CA ALA A 386 14.23 -1.66 14.51
C ALA A 386 13.22 -1.39 13.38
N ASP A 387 12.04 -0.86 13.71
CA ASP A 387 10.98 -0.60 12.75
C ASP A 387 11.34 0.58 11.85
N ASP A 388 11.85 1.67 12.44
CA ASP A 388 12.25 2.87 11.69
C ASP A 388 13.54 2.64 10.90
N PHE A 389 14.45 1.78 11.41
CA PHE A 389 15.61 1.30 10.64
C PHE A 389 15.17 0.55 9.37
N TYR A 390 14.17 -0.35 9.48
CA TYR A 390 13.57 -1.01 8.32
C TYR A 390 12.90 0.01 7.38
N THR A 391 12.12 0.94 7.95
CA THR A 391 11.40 1.98 7.20
C THR A 391 12.36 2.85 6.39
N ALA A 392 13.52 3.25 6.95
CA ALA A 392 14.51 4.02 6.20
C ALA A 392 15.01 3.27 4.94
N HIS A 393 15.25 1.95 5.04
CA HIS A 393 15.64 1.13 3.89
C HIS A 393 14.50 1.00 2.87
N HIS A 394 13.25 0.91 3.32
CA HIS A 394 12.06 0.83 2.48
C HIS A 394 11.82 2.13 1.70
N GLU A 395 11.80 3.28 2.38
CA GLU A 395 11.55 4.58 1.74
C GLU A 395 12.60 4.92 0.68
N LEU A 396 13.86 4.55 0.93
CA LEU A 396 14.89 4.71 -0.09
C LEU A 396 14.66 3.81 -1.32
N GLY A 397 13.92 2.71 -1.20
CA GLY A 397 13.49 1.92 -2.36
C GLY A 397 12.67 2.72 -3.34
N HIS A 398 11.71 3.48 -2.84
CA HIS A 398 10.92 4.39 -3.66
C HIS A 398 11.80 5.48 -4.30
N VAL A 399 12.69 6.10 -3.53
CA VAL A 399 13.60 7.16 -4.02
C VAL A 399 14.50 6.64 -5.14
N TYR A 400 15.11 5.47 -4.97
CA TYR A 400 15.96 4.88 -6.01
C TYR A 400 15.17 4.43 -7.23
N TYR A 401 13.89 4.06 -7.08
CA TYR A 401 13.03 3.77 -8.22
C TYR A 401 12.69 5.03 -9.01
N TYR A 402 12.32 6.13 -8.34
CA TYR A 402 12.12 7.44 -8.98
C TYR A 402 13.33 7.83 -9.82
N ARG A 403 14.52 7.78 -9.23
CA ARG A 403 15.79 8.10 -9.91
C ARG A 403 16.12 7.17 -11.07
N ALA A 404 15.75 5.90 -10.98
CA ALA A 404 16.05 4.92 -12.02
C ALA A 404 15.25 5.18 -13.30
N TYR A 405 13.97 5.56 -13.20
CA TYR A 405 13.12 5.80 -14.36
C TYR A 405 12.99 7.27 -14.78
N GLN A 406 13.70 8.20 -14.14
CA GLN A 406 13.62 9.64 -14.44
C GLN A 406 13.87 10.00 -15.91
N ASP A 407 14.67 9.21 -16.62
CA ASP A 407 14.98 9.39 -18.05
C ASP A 407 13.87 8.89 -18.98
N GLN A 408 12.84 8.23 -18.47
CA GLN A 408 11.69 7.81 -19.26
C GLN A 408 10.82 9.03 -19.66
N PRO A 409 10.08 8.96 -20.77
CA PRO A 409 8.98 9.89 -21.04
C PRO A 409 8.03 10.00 -19.84
N ALA A 410 7.42 11.18 -19.63
CA ALA A 410 6.65 11.48 -18.43
C ALA A 410 5.54 10.46 -18.12
N VAL A 411 4.81 9.99 -19.14
CA VAL A 411 3.75 8.96 -18.98
C VAL A 411 4.29 7.62 -18.49
N PHE A 412 5.59 7.34 -18.61
CA PHE A 412 6.23 6.11 -18.18
C PHE A 412 6.99 6.22 -16.85
N ARG A 413 7.01 7.41 -16.24
CA ARG A 413 7.66 7.64 -14.93
C ARG A 413 6.77 7.17 -13.80
N ASP A 414 6.58 5.88 -13.73
CA ASP A 414 5.80 5.19 -12.70
C ASP A 414 6.30 3.76 -12.55
N GLY A 415 5.85 3.04 -11.53
CA GLY A 415 6.14 1.63 -11.35
C GLY A 415 5.58 0.77 -12.49
N ALA A 416 6.18 -0.39 -12.73
CA ALA A 416 5.71 -1.34 -13.75
C ALA A 416 4.24 -1.77 -13.51
N ASN A 417 3.81 -1.84 -12.26
CA ASN A 417 2.43 -1.80 -11.78
C ASN A 417 2.45 -1.26 -10.33
N ASP A 418 1.26 -1.04 -9.75
CA ASP A 418 1.11 -0.41 -8.43
C ASP A 418 1.66 -1.25 -7.24
N GLY A 419 1.94 -2.54 -7.43
CA GLY A 419 2.60 -3.39 -6.43
C GLY A 419 4.13 -3.32 -6.43
N PHE A 420 4.75 -2.79 -7.50
CA PHE A 420 6.22 -2.77 -7.61
C PHE A 420 6.87 -1.80 -6.64
N HIS A 421 6.32 -0.61 -6.47
CA HIS A 421 6.91 0.40 -5.56
C HIS A 421 7.04 -0.14 -4.14
N GLU A 422 5.95 -0.67 -3.59
CA GLU A 422 5.94 -1.29 -2.25
C GLU A 422 6.88 -2.50 -2.17
N ALA A 423 6.85 -3.35 -3.21
CA ALA A 423 7.68 -4.54 -3.24
C ALA A 423 9.19 -4.24 -3.23
N ILE A 424 9.61 -3.16 -3.88
CA ILE A 424 11.01 -2.76 -3.99
C ILE A 424 11.56 -2.32 -2.64
N GLY A 425 10.84 -1.48 -1.92
CA GLY A 425 11.20 -1.06 -0.57
C GLY A 425 11.27 -2.25 0.39
N ASP A 426 10.23 -3.05 0.40
CA ASP A 426 10.12 -4.25 1.23
C ASP A 426 11.18 -5.31 0.90
N PHE A 427 11.54 -5.48 -0.37
CA PHE A 427 12.59 -6.41 -0.81
C PHE A 427 13.96 -6.06 -0.20
N ILE A 428 14.34 -4.79 -0.22
CA ILE A 428 15.58 -4.35 0.42
C ILE A 428 15.47 -4.49 1.94
N GLY A 429 14.31 -4.18 2.51
CA GLY A 429 14.00 -4.39 3.92
C GLY A 429 14.25 -5.83 4.38
N LEU A 430 13.91 -6.86 3.58
CA LEU A 430 14.22 -8.26 3.91
C LEU A 430 15.72 -8.50 4.14
N SER A 431 16.57 -7.91 3.30
CA SER A 431 18.03 -8.02 3.43
C SER A 431 18.59 -7.18 4.59
N SER A 432 17.99 -6.03 4.88
CA SER A 432 18.50 -5.06 5.86
C SER A 432 18.34 -5.52 7.32
N VAL A 433 17.45 -6.46 7.60
CA VAL A 433 17.26 -7.02 8.95
C VAL A 433 17.88 -8.40 9.13
N THR A 434 18.64 -8.89 8.14
CA THR A 434 19.32 -10.18 8.27
C THR A 434 20.44 -10.11 9.29
N PRO A 435 20.63 -11.14 10.15
CA PRO A 435 21.74 -11.15 11.10
C PRO A 435 23.12 -10.97 10.47
N ILE A 436 23.31 -11.46 9.24
CA ILE A 436 24.57 -11.30 8.50
C ILE A 436 24.87 -9.82 8.20
N TYR A 437 23.85 -9.06 7.78
CA TYR A 437 24.02 -7.63 7.53
C TYR A 437 24.22 -6.86 8.83
N LEU A 438 23.44 -7.13 9.87
CA LEU A 438 23.56 -6.49 11.17
C LEU A 438 24.94 -6.73 11.81
N HIS A 439 25.50 -7.94 11.69
CA HIS A 439 26.86 -8.26 12.13
C HIS A 439 27.90 -7.47 11.31
N LYS A 440 27.72 -7.35 10.00
CA LYS A 440 28.62 -6.57 9.13
C LYS A 440 28.61 -5.06 9.49
N LEU A 441 27.49 -4.54 9.96
CA LEU A 441 27.38 -3.17 10.50
C LEU A 441 27.97 -3.02 11.91
N GLY A 442 28.34 -4.13 12.56
CA GLY A 442 28.83 -4.13 13.94
C GLY A 442 27.72 -3.95 14.98
N LEU A 443 26.44 -4.05 14.60
CA LEU A 443 25.30 -3.91 15.50
C LEU A 443 25.10 -5.15 16.38
N ILE A 444 25.52 -6.32 15.93
CA ILE A 444 25.53 -7.55 16.71
C ILE A 444 26.91 -8.18 16.70
N GLN A 445 27.32 -8.79 17.82
CA GLN A 445 28.67 -9.34 18.01
C GLN A 445 28.90 -10.62 17.21
N GLN A 446 27.87 -11.43 17.03
CA GLN A 446 27.93 -12.69 16.31
C GLN A 446 26.58 -12.95 15.59
N VAL A 447 26.65 -13.68 14.48
CA VAL A 447 25.45 -14.15 13.79
C VAL A 447 24.83 -15.29 14.60
N PRO A 448 23.56 -15.17 15.06
CA PRO A 448 22.89 -16.23 15.80
C PRO A 448 22.80 -17.52 15.01
N GLY A 449 22.73 -18.66 15.70
CA GLY A 449 22.50 -19.97 15.11
C GLY A 449 21.07 -20.14 14.56
N GLU A 450 20.78 -21.33 14.03
CA GLU A 450 19.47 -21.62 13.41
C GLU A 450 18.31 -21.61 14.41
N GLU A 451 18.59 -21.72 15.71
CA GLU A 451 17.61 -21.62 16.79
C GLU A 451 16.90 -20.27 16.85
N ALA A 452 17.54 -19.21 16.35
CA ALA A 452 16.96 -17.88 16.28
C ALA A 452 16.05 -17.67 15.06
N ASP A 453 16.07 -18.57 14.08
CA ASP A 453 15.28 -18.41 12.84
C ASP A 453 13.77 -18.51 13.13
N ILE A 454 13.34 -19.43 13.98
CA ILE A 454 11.90 -19.64 14.23
C ILE A 454 11.25 -18.42 14.89
N PRO A 455 11.78 -17.82 15.98
CA PRO A 455 11.23 -16.59 16.53
C PRO A 455 11.19 -15.42 15.52
N PHE A 456 12.25 -15.27 14.71
CA PHE A 456 12.33 -14.25 13.67
C PHE A 456 11.27 -14.45 12.59
N LEU A 457 11.23 -15.66 12.02
CA LEU A 457 10.29 -16.00 10.94
C LEU A 457 8.84 -15.99 11.42
N LEU A 458 8.56 -16.41 12.66
CA LEU A 458 7.20 -16.34 13.20
C LEU A 458 6.72 -14.91 13.35
N ARG A 459 7.56 -13.99 13.88
CA ARG A 459 7.22 -12.55 13.91
C ARG A 459 6.88 -12.03 12.52
N MET A 460 7.73 -12.32 11.55
CA MET A 460 7.53 -11.90 10.16
C MET A 460 6.28 -12.55 9.55
N ALA A 461 6.01 -13.83 9.83
CA ALA A 461 4.83 -14.52 9.31
C ALA A 461 3.52 -13.94 9.87
N LEU A 462 3.50 -13.52 11.14
CA LEU A 462 2.33 -12.87 11.76
C LEU A 462 2.02 -11.50 11.12
N GLU A 463 2.99 -10.87 10.47
CA GLU A 463 2.81 -9.64 9.69
C GLU A 463 2.52 -9.94 8.21
N LYS A 464 3.39 -10.71 7.55
CA LYS A 464 3.37 -10.87 6.10
C LYS A 464 2.45 -12.01 5.64
N ILE A 465 2.47 -13.19 6.29
CA ILE A 465 1.62 -14.33 5.90
C ILE A 465 0.18 -14.14 6.37
N ALA A 466 -0.02 -13.66 7.60
CA ALA A 466 -1.36 -13.37 8.13
C ALA A 466 -2.12 -12.34 7.27
N PHE A 467 -1.39 -11.38 6.67
CA PHE A 467 -1.94 -10.33 5.83
C PHE A 467 -2.49 -10.84 4.48
N LEU A 468 -1.88 -11.87 3.91
CA LEU A 468 -2.12 -12.28 2.51
C LEU A 468 -3.61 -12.51 2.16
N PRO A 469 -4.39 -13.30 2.93
CA PRO A 469 -5.78 -13.49 2.58
C PRO A 469 -6.60 -12.21 2.70
N PHE A 470 -6.30 -11.33 3.66
CA PHE A 470 -6.98 -10.03 3.77
C PHE A 470 -6.63 -9.14 2.58
N GLY A 471 -5.35 -9.01 2.23
CA GLY A 471 -4.87 -8.28 1.05
C GLY A 471 -5.57 -8.72 -0.23
N TYR A 472 -5.85 -10.03 -0.35
CA TYR A 472 -6.54 -10.61 -1.51
C TYR A 472 -8.05 -10.32 -1.53
N ILE A 473 -8.75 -10.51 -0.40
CA ILE A 473 -10.22 -10.47 -0.40
C ILE A 473 -10.80 -9.07 -0.50
N VAL A 474 -10.10 -8.02 -0.08
CA VAL A 474 -10.62 -6.64 -0.12
C VAL A 474 -11.04 -6.26 -1.53
N ASP A 475 -10.16 -6.45 -2.51
CA ASP A 475 -10.50 -6.14 -3.90
C ASP A 475 -11.32 -7.23 -4.56
N LYS A 476 -11.16 -8.50 -4.18
CA LYS A 476 -12.03 -9.57 -4.65
C LYS A 476 -13.49 -9.28 -4.31
N TRP A 477 -13.78 -8.82 -3.09
CA TRP A 477 -15.12 -8.37 -2.70
C TRP A 477 -15.58 -7.16 -3.52
N ARG A 478 -14.71 -6.14 -3.70
CA ARG A 478 -15.05 -4.96 -4.51
C ARG A 478 -15.33 -5.31 -5.96
N TRP A 479 -14.60 -6.26 -6.56
CA TRP A 479 -14.90 -6.71 -7.93
C TRP A 479 -16.26 -7.38 -8.05
N GLN A 480 -16.70 -8.16 -7.05
CA GLN A 480 -18.04 -8.72 -7.00
C GLN A 480 -19.12 -7.62 -6.87
N VAL A 481 -18.84 -6.60 -6.06
CA VAL A 481 -19.72 -5.43 -5.92
C VAL A 481 -19.80 -4.63 -7.21
N PHE A 482 -18.69 -4.31 -7.85
CA PHE A 482 -18.66 -3.56 -9.10
C PHE A 482 -19.30 -4.33 -10.27
N SER A 483 -19.23 -5.64 -10.29
CA SER A 483 -19.84 -6.48 -11.33
C SER A 483 -21.29 -6.85 -11.06
N ASP A 484 -21.93 -6.24 -10.07
CA ASP A 484 -23.31 -6.51 -9.62
C ASP A 484 -23.55 -7.98 -9.20
N GLN A 485 -22.48 -8.76 -8.93
CA GLN A 485 -22.60 -10.11 -8.37
C GLN A 485 -23.04 -10.09 -6.91
N THR A 486 -22.78 -8.99 -6.20
CA THR A 486 -23.18 -8.77 -4.81
C THR A 486 -24.06 -7.54 -4.72
N ALA A 487 -25.34 -7.73 -4.42
CA ALA A 487 -26.29 -6.64 -4.25
C ALA A 487 -26.00 -5.83 -2.95
N PRO A 488 -26.40 -4.55 -2.87
CA PRO A 488 -26.19 -3.73 -1.67
C PRO A 488 -26.73 -4.33 -0.37
N ALA A 489 -27.80 -5.12 -0.45
CA ALA A 489 -28.35 -5.84 0.71
C ALA A 489 -27.41 -6.92 1.25
N ASP A 490 -26.60 -7.52 0.38
CA ASP A 490 -25.75 -8.67 0.66
C ASP A 490 -24.28 -8.30 0.91
N TYR A 491 -23.90 -7.01 0.85
CA TYR A 491 -22.52 -6.55 0.99
C TYR A 491 -21.81 -7.12 2.23
N ASN A 492 -22.48 -7.10 3.38
CA ASN A 492 -21.91 -7.60 4.62
C ASN A 492 -21.83 -9.13 4.67
N ALA A 493 -22.84 -9.82 4.15
CA ALA A 493 -22.87 -11.29 4.14
C ALA A 493 -21.76 -11.85 3.24
N GLU A 494 -21.60 -11.31 2.04
CA GLU A 494 -20.54 -11.73 1.10
C GLU A 494 -19.13 -11.37 1.62
N TRP A 495 -18.98 -10.23 2.29
CA TRP A 495 -17.73 -9.89 2.97
C TRP A 495 -17.32 -10.98 3.95
N TRP A 496 -18.23 -11.40 4.84
CA TRP A 496 -17.94 -12.43 5.83
C TRP A 496 -17.83 -13.83 5.22
N ALA A 497 -18.52 -14.11 4.14
CA ALA A 497 -18.33 -15.35 3.38
C ALA A 497 -16.89 -15.45 2.83
N LEU A 498 -16.36 -14.37 2.25
CA LEU A 498 -14.98 -14.31 1.79
C LEU A 498 -13.97 -14.39 2.95
N ARG A 499 -14.21 -13.65 4.05
CA ARG A 499 -13.37 -13.68 5.24
C ARG A 499 -13.29 -15.09 5.83
N THR A 500 -14.42 -15.75 5.96
CA THR A 500 -14.44 -17.15 6.45
C THR A 500 -13.74 -18.08 5.47
N LYS A 501 -14.03 -17.98 4.17
CA LYS A 501 -13.46 -18.86 3.15
C LYS A 501 -11.93 -18.76 3.04
N TYR A 502 -11.40 -17.55 2.97
CA TYR A 502 -9.97 -17.33 2.67
C TYR A 502 -9.13 -17.08 3.93
N GLN A 503 -9.70 -16.40 4.90
CA GLN A 503 -8.96 -16.01 6.10
C GLN A 503 -9.24 -16.91 7.31
N GLY A 504 -10.31 -17.72 7.28
CA GLY A 504 -10.67 -18.59 8.41
C GLY A 504 -11.04 -17.83 9.66
N ILE A 505 -11.62 -16.63 9.52
CA ILE A 505 -12.05 -15.81 10.65
C ILE A 505 -13.54 -15.48 10.60
N ILE A 506 -14.11 -15.25 11.78
CA ILE A 506 -15.53 -14.93 11.98
C ILE A 506 -15.66 -13.68 12.86
N PRO A 507 -16.78 -12.94 12.77
CA PRO A 507 -17.05 -11.86 13.71
C PRO A 507 -17.22 -12.42 15.13
N PRO A 508 -16.99 -11.60 16.18
CA PRO A 508 -17.12 -12.02 17.57
C PRO A 508 -18.57 -12.32 18.00
N GLY A 509 -19.54 -11.97 17.16
CA GLY A 509 -20.98 -12.22 17.38
C GLY A 509 -21.80 -11.99 16.13
N PRO A 510 -23.12 -12.28 16.15
CA PRO A 510 -24.02 -12.04 15.05
C PRO A 510 -23.98 -10.58 14.59
N ARG A 511 -23.95 -10.36 13.27
CA ARG A 511 -23.99 -9.00 12.74
C ARG A 511 -25.43 -8.56 12.46
N PRO A 512 -25.77 -7.28 12.75
CA PRO A 512 -27.09 -6.77 12.47
C PRO A 512 -27.38 -6.77 10.95
N PRO A 513 -28.64 -6.83 10.52
CA PRO A 513 -29.01 -6.90 9.09
C PRO A 513 -28.58 -5.68 8.27
N ASP A 514 -28.41 -4.54 8.92
CA ASP A 514 -27.97 -3.28 8.32
C ASP A 514 -26.45 -3.08 8.40
N ALA A 515 -25.70 -4.02 8.93
CA ALA A 515 -24.23 -3.94 9.02
C ALA A 515 -23.57 -3.70 7.66
N PHE A 516 -22.48 -2.96 7.70
CA PHE A 516 -21.60 -2.71 6.56
C PHE A 516 -20.15 -2.73 7.01
N ASP A 517 -19.72 -3.88 7.56
CA ASP A 517 -18.37 -4.06 8.14
C ASP A 517 -17.22 -3.77 7.16
N PRO A 518 -17.31 -4.04 5.84
CA PRO A 518 -16.27 -3.60 4.91
C PRO A 518 -16.05 -2.09 4.93
N GLY A 519 -17.08 -1.27 5.14
CA GLY A 519 -16.94 0.19 5.24
C GLY A 519 -16.17 0.67 6.47
N ALA A 520 -15.96 -0.18 7.47
CA ALA A 520 -15.12 0.12 8.62
C ALA A 520 -13.60 0.04 8.32
N LYS A 521 -13.22 -0.26 7.07
CA LYS A 521 -11.84 -0.21 6.56
C LYS A 521 -11.63 1.04 5.73
N GLU A 522 -10.59 1.81 6.08
CA GLU A 522 -10.27 3.08 5.42
C GLU A 522 -10.23 2.94 3.89
N HIS A 523 -9.51 1.95 3.36
CA HIS A 523 -9.35 1.74 1.92
C HIS A 523 -10.66 1.45 1.17
N ILE A 524 -11.68 0.97 1.85
CA ILE A 524 -13.01 0.80 1.27
C ILE A 524 -13.78 2.13 1.33
N ALA A 525 -13.72 2.83 2.46
CA ALA A 525 -14.33 4.15 2.64
C ALA A 525 -13.75 5.20 1.69
N SER A 526 -12.43 5.21 1.49
CA SER A 526 -11.69 6.11 0.58
C SER A 526 -11.62 5.62 -0.87
N SER A 527 -12.12 4.41 -1.16
CA SER A 527 -12.02 3.76 -2.48
C SER A 527 -10.59 3.53 -2.98
N THR A 528 -9.64 3.35 -2.08
CA THR A 528 -8.24 3.07 -2.42
C THR A 528 -8.09 1.60 -2.84
N PRO A 529 -7.58 1.28 -4.05
CA PRO A 529 -7.30 -0.09 -4.48
C PRO A 529 -6.34 -0.82 -3.54
N TYR A 530 -6.59 -2.10 -3.29
CA TYR A 530 -5.91 -2.86 -2.23
C TYR A 530 -5.08 -4.04 -2.74
N MET A 531 -5.34 -4.51 -3.95
CA MET A 531 -4.63 -5.65 -4.55
C MET A 531 -3.12 -5.42 -4.66
N ARG A 532 -2.70 -4.15 -4.75
CA ARG A 532 -1.28 -3.75 -4.76
C ARG A 532 -0.50 -4.32 -3.59
N TYR A 533 -1.07 -4.34 -2.39
CA TYR A 533 -0.42 -4.84 -1.17
C TYR A 533 -0.27 -6.36 -1.16
N PHE A 534 -1.30 -7.08 -1.68
CA PHE A 534 -1.20 -8.53 -1.87
C PHE A 534 -0.07 -8.89 -2.86
N LEU A 535 -0.02 -8.20 -3.99
CA LEU A 535 1.01 -8.43 -5.01
C LEU A 535 2.39 -8.00 -4.52
N ALA A 536 2.50 -6.85 -3.85
CA ALA A 536 3.76 -6.36 -3.31
C ALA A 536 4.37 -7.36 -2.32
N THR A 537 3.53 -7.93 -1.45
CA THR A 537 3.97 -8.98 -0.52
C THR A 537 4.53 -10.21 -1.24
N ILE A 538 4.01 -10.55 -2.42
CA ILE A 538 4.54 -11.68 -3.21
C ILE A 538 5.81 -11.27 -3.95
N TYR A 539 5.80 -10.12 -4.64
CA TYR A 539 6.95 -9.64 -5.41
C TYR A 539 8.20 -9.47 -4.55
N GLN A 540 8.10 -8.95 -3.31
CA GLN A 540 9.27 -8.73 -2.46
C GLN A 540 10.05 -10.03 -2.23
N PHE A 541 9.35 -11.16 -2.00
CA PHE A 541 10.01 -12.46 -1.81
C PHE A 541 10.54 -13.04 -3.12
N GLN A 542 9.82 -12.83 -4.24
CA GLN A 542 10.30 -13.26 -5.56
C GLN A 542 11.54 -12.49 -5.97
N PHE A 543 11.60 -11.18 -5.73
CA PHE A 543 12.80 -10.36 -5.94
C PHE A 543 13.94 -10.82 -5.03
N HIS A 544 13.68 -11.09 -3.77
CA HIS A 544 14.66 -11.55 -2.81
C HIS A 544 15.26 -12.90 -3.22
N ARG A 545 14.43 -13.88 -3.58
CA ARG A 545 14.88 -15.18 -4.08
C ARG A 545 15.77 -15.03 -5.32
N ALA A 546 15.36 -14.19 -6.27
CA ALA A 546 16.15 -13.94 -7.48
C ALA A 546 17.49 -13.27 -7.18
N ALA A 547 17.49 -12.26 -6.31
CA ALA A 547 18.71 -11.55 -5.90
C ALA A 547 19.69 -12.47 -5.17
N CYS A 548 19.20 -13.31 -4.25
CA CYS A 548 20.03 -14.29 -3.54
C CYS A 548 20.62 -15.32 -4.50
N ARG A 549 19.86 -15.78 -5.50
CA ARG A 549 20.36 -16.66 -6.56
C ARG A 549 21.46 -15.99 -7.39
N ILE A 550 21.28 -14.73 -7.78
CA ILE A 550 22.28 -13.94 -8.50
C ILE A 550 23.54 -13.76 -7.64
N ALA A 551 23.38 -13.57 -6.34
CA ALA A 551 24.48 -13.47 -5.38
C ALA A 551 25.19 -14.81 -5.10
N GLY A 552 24.74 -15.94 -5.67
CA GLY A 552 25.31 -17.27 -5.44
C GLY A 552 25.02 -17.85 -4.07
N TRP A 553 23.96 -17.38 -3.40
CA TRP A 553 23.56 -17.87 -2.08
C TRP A 553 22.93 -19.26 -2.17
N ASN A 554 23.37 -20.19 -1.31
CA ASN A 554 22.90 -21.58 -1.27
C ASN A 554 22.29 -21.98 0.10
N GLY A 555 22.20 -21.04 1.05
CA GLY A 555 21.60 -21.27 2.37
C GLY A 555 20.11 -20.88 2.41
N PRO A 556 19.49 -20.95 3.61
CA PRO A 556 18.11 -20.50 3.81
C PRO A 556 17.92 -19.02 3.40
N LEU A 557 16.82 -18.72 2.71
CA LEU A 557 16.59 -17.38 2.14
C LEU A 557 16.43 -16.29 3.22
N ASN A 558 15.88 -16.63 4.40
CA ASN A 558 15.76 -15.69 5.52
C ASN A 558 17.11 -15.22 6.08
N ARG A 559 18.21 -15.90 5.75
CA ARG A 559 19.58 -15.54 6.13
C ARG A 559 20.36 -14.85 5.03
N CYS A 560 19.82 -14.78 3.82
CA CYS A 560 20.47 -14.17 2.68
C CYS A 560 20.51 -12.65 2.81
N SER A 561 21.70 -12.07 2.70
CA SER A 561 21.86 -10.62 2.49
C SER A 561 22.55 -10.39 1.14
N ILE A 562 22.00 -9.47 0.37
CA ILE A 562 22.57 -9.05 -0.91
C ILE A 562 23.48 -7.83 -0.80
N TYR A 563 23.72 -7.33 0.40
CA TYR A 563 24.59 -6.17 0.63
C TYR A 563 25.98 -6.37 -0.01
N GLY A 564 26.39 -5.43 -0.85
CA GLY A 564 27.67 -5.47 -1.56
C GLY A 564 27.64 -6.29 -2.86
N ASN A 565 26.50 -6.84 -3.27
CA ASN A 565 26.41 -7.61 -4.52
C ASN A 565 26.04 -6.71 -5.70
N THR A 566 27.06 -6.24 -6.42
CA THR A 566 26.88 -5.31 -7.56
C THR A 566 26.21 -5.95 -8.77
N GLU A 567 26.31 -7.27 -8.98
CA GLU A 567 25.61 -7.95 -10.09
C GLU A 567 24.09 -8.02 -9.83
N ALA A 568 23.68 -8.32 -8.59
CA ALA A 568 22.28 -8.24 -8.20
C ALA A 568 21.76 -6.81 -8.35
N GLY A 569 22.54 -5.82 -7.88
CA GLY A 569 22.18 -4.41 -8.00
C GLY A 569 22.08 -3.94 -9.45
N LYS A 570 22.96 -4.38 -10.34
CA LYS A 570 22.90 -4.06 -11.77
C LYS A 570 21.61 -4.54 -12.40
N ARG A 571 21.26 -5.82 -12.25
CA ARG A 571 20.03 -6.40 -12.83
C ARG A 571 18.79 -5.79 -12.20
N PHE A 572 18.84 -5.50 -10.91
CA PHE A 572 17.79 -4.79 -10.21
C PHE A 572 17.57 -3.39 -10.82
N ASN A 573 18.63 -2.61 -11.01
CA ASN A 573 18.54 -1.28 -11.64
C ASN A 573 18.05 -1.34 -13.10
N GLU A 574 18.43 -2.37 -13.87
CA GLU A 574 17.91 -2.59 -15.22
C GLU A 574 16.38 -2.75 -15.23
N MET A 575 15.81 -3.46 -14.26
CA MET A 575 14.36 -3.55 -14.07
C MET A 575 13.75 -2.19 -13.69
N LEU A 576 14.33 -1.49 -12.71
CA LEU A 576 13.83 -0.21 -12.23
C LEU A 576 13.76 0.84 -13.35
N ARG A 577 14.76 0.89 -14.22
CA ARG A 577 14.83 1.85 -15.34
C ARG A 577 13.72 1.69 -16.37
N LEU A 578 13.03 0.58 -16.40
CA LEU A 578 11.91 0.37 -17.31
C LEU A 578 10.70 1.21 -16.93
N GLY A 579 10.51 1.49 -15.64
CA GLY A 579 9.28 2.15 -15.17
C GLY A 579 8.04 1.47 -15.73
N ALA A 580 7.04 2.24 -16.12
CA ALA A 580 5.81 1.76 -16.75
C ALA A 580 5.94 1.57 -18.30
N SER A 581 7.14 1.72 -18.89
CA SER A 581 7.35 1.67 -20.35
C SER A 581 7.11 0.29 -20.99
N ARG A 582 7.12 -0.78 -20.20
CA ARG A 582 6.89 -2.16 -20.60
C ARG A 582 5.83 -2.80 -19.70
N PRO A 583 5.16 -3.86 -20.17
CA PRO A 583 4.34 -4.70 -19.29
C PRO A 583 5.16 -5.20 -18.09
N TRP A 584 4.53 -5.29 -16.93
CA TRP A 584 5.22 -5.70 -15.69
C TRP A 584 5.89 -7.09 -15.81
N GLN A 585 5.35 -7.99 -16.65
CA GLN A 585 5.94 -9.32 -16.92
C GLN A 585 7.34 -9.21 -17.55
N GLU A 586 7.58 -8.17 -18.35
CA GLU A 586 8.91 -7.92 -18.95
C GLU A 586 9.83 -7.30 -17.91
N ALA A 587 9.34 -6.37 -17.10
CA ALA A 587 10.11 -5.78 -16.00
C ALA A 587 10.55 -6.87 -15.00
N LEU A 588 9.60 -7.72 -14.56
CA LEU A 588 9.88 -8.84 -13.68
C LEU A 588 10.97 -9.77 -14.27
N ALA A 589 10.84 -10.14 -15.55
CA ALA A 589 11.78 -11.03 -16.23
C ALA A 589 13.19 -10.42 -16.34
N THR A 590 13.31 -9.11 -16.47
CA THR A 590 14.63 -8.43 -16.53
C THR A 590 15.44 -8.67 -15.27
N PHE A 591 14.82 -8.70 -14.11
CA PHE A 591 15.50 -8.95 -12.84
C PHE A 591 15.53 -10.43 -12.46
N THR A 592 14.38 -11.09 -12.50
CA THR A 592 14.22 -12.45 -11.95
C THR A 592 14.46 -13.56 -12.96
N GLY A 593 14.36 -13.27 -14.27
CA GLY A 593 14.31 -14.25 -15.34
C GLY A 593 12.94 -14.94 -15.49
N GLU A 594 11.97 -14.59 -14.66
CA GLU A 594 10.61 -15.17 -14.61
C GLU A 594 9.62 -14.15 -15.15
N ARG A 595 8.66 -14.58 -15.99
CA ARG A 595 7.65 -13.67 -16.56
C ARG A 595 6.34 -13.66 -15.78
N ASP A 596 6.15 -14.63 -14.89
CA ASP A 596 4.94 -14.76 -14.09
C ASP A 596 5.23 -14.46 -12.62
N ILE A 597 4.28 -13.83 -11.95
CA ILE A 597 4.31 -13.70 -10.50
C ILE A 597 4.12 -15.08 -9.87
N ASP A 598 4.99 -15.42 -8.90
CA ASP A 598 5.05 -16.73 -8.26
C ASP A 598 5.19 -16.61 -6.75
N ALA A 599 4.20 -17.09 -6.04
CA ALA A 599 4.16 -17.06 -4.59
C ALA A 599 4.99 -18.18 -3.91
N SER A 600 5.57 -19.13 -4.67
CA SER A 600 6.43 -20.18 -4.11
C SER A 600 7.67 -19.60 -3.41
N ALA A 601 8.12 -18.42 -3.81
CA ALA A 601 9.22 -17.72 -3.15
C ALA A 601 8.95 -17.44 -1.65
N ILE A 602 7.70 -17.25 -1.27
CA ILE A 602 7.27 -17.12 0.14
C ILE A 602 7.48 -18.45 0.87
N ALA A 603 7.05 -19.57 0.29
CA ALA A 603 7.25 -20.89 0.88
C ALA A 603 8.76 -21.20 1.04
N ASP A 604 9.57 -20.86 0.04
CA ASP A 604 11.04 -21.03 0.12
C ASP A 604 11.66 -20.20 1.27
N TYR A 605 11.21 -18.96 1.43
CA TYR A 605 11.71 -18.07 2.50
C TYR A 605 11.32 -18.55 3.89
N PHE A 606 10.07 -19.01 4.06
CA PHE A 606 9.54 -19.48 5.34
C PHE A 606 9.69 -20.98 5.55
N ALA A 607 10.44 -21.70 4.71
CA ALA A 607 10.58 -23.16 4.81
C ALA A 607 11.01 -23.68 6.20
N PRO A 608 11.92 -23.01 6.95
CA PRO A 608 12.22 -23.43 8.33
C PRO A 608 11.00 -23.32 9.26
N LEU A 609 10.24 -22.23 9.15
CA LEU A 609 9.04 -22.01 9.95
C LEU A 609 7.93 -23.00 9.59
N GLU A 610 7.74 -23.30 8.29
CA GLU A 610 6.69 -24.23 7.85
C GLU A 610 6.92 -25.64 8.41
N ARG A 611 8.18 -26.12 8.42
CA ARG A 611 8.52 -27.39 9.08
C ARG A 611 8.19 -27.35 10.56
N TRP A 612 8.60 -26.31 11.26
CA TRP A 612 8.32 -26.16 12.69
C TRP A 612 6.80 -26.06 12.97
N LEU A 613 6.03 -25.27 12.21
CA LEU A 613 4.57 -25.20 12.34
C LEU A 613 3.90 -26.57 12.12
N THR A 614 4.38 -27.35 11.16
CA THR A 614 3.86 -28.70 10.90
C THR A 614 4.08 -29.61 12.10
N GLU A 615 5.24 -29.54 12.74
CA GLU A 615 5.53 -30.28 13.97
C GLU A 615 4.64 -29.84 15.15
N GLN A 616 4.45 -28.50 15.32
CA GLN A 616 3.58 -27.97 16.38
C GLN A 616 2.12 -28.38 16.20
N ASN A 617 1.66 -28.52 14.96
CA ASN A 617 0.28 -28.82 14.61
C ASN A 617 -0.03 -30.33 14.55
N THR A 618 0.92 -31.23 14.86
CA THR A 618 0.76 -32.68 14.67
C THR A 618 -0.49 -33.24 15.34
N ASN A 619 -0.89 -32.70 16.50
CA ASN A 619 -2.06 -33.14 17.27
C ASN A 619 -3.28 -32.19 17.12
N GLU A 620 -3.24 -31.26 16.20
CA GLU A 620 -4.30 -30.29 15.98
C GLU A 620 -5.17 -30.67 14.77
N THR A 621 -6.46 -30.36 14.85
CA THR A 621 -7.36 -30.44 13.68
C THR A 621 -7.32 -29.13 12.92
N CYS A 622 -6.48 -29.05 11.90
CA CYS A 622 -6.30 -27.84 11.11
C CYS A 622 -7.42 -27.63 10.08
N GLY A 623 -7.64 -26.37 9.71
CA GLY A 623 -8.74 -25.94 8.82
C GLY A 623 -9.93 -25.37 9.59
N TRP A 624 -10.91 -24.83 8.83
CA TRP A 624 -12.10 -24.15 9.35
C TRP A 624 -13.31 -24.40 8.46
#